data_8f0ac6eb98fce09e379a7a850e90d853
#
_entry.id   8f0ac6eb98fce09e379a7a850e90d853
#
_cell.length_a   1.000
_cell.length_b   1.000
_cell.length_c   1.000
_cell.angle_alpha   90.00
_cell.angle_beta   90.00
_cell.angle_gamma   90.00
#
_symmetry.space_group_name_H-M   'P 1'
#
loop_
_entity.id
_entity.type
_entity.pdbx_description
1 polymer ?
#
loop_
_entity_poly.entity_id
_entity_poly.type
_entity_poly.pdbx_seq_one_letter_code
_entity_poly.pdbx_strand_id
1 'polypeptide(L)'
;MFHKGATAVTASAFSGYFVAVQREGIFHYSLEQGWRKLFRLKSKIHCISYIGPYLFGVGEKGTVIRSSDEGKTWTMSSFPTNATVWAITGRNDGFVCAHGKHCIYVSDDFGVSWRVAKPFADFDNPPVIRSLCLHGGSLFIGTQIHEYFGGIWAYDFKRDTVQIVKKEESRMTASMLVFNENWLVAAMGSVKGKHGAVTVRNILTDEEFTIQSSMIRKEESFLDISEDDGIIYVTTTQDENGYSRIYQADLEARALKWFDTIKGHGWRVANQKENFFCAGLYECKFVQPYEVSAMIH
;
A
#
# COMPACT_ATOMS: atom_id res chain seq x y z
N MET A 1 0.77 -19.73 12.42
CA MET A 1 -0.23 -18.70 12.03
C MET A 1 -0.40 -17.74 13.20
N PHE A 2 -0.40 -16.44 12.98
CA PHE A 2 -0.56 -15.43 14.04
C PHE A 2 -2.02 -14.93 14.01
N HIS A 3 -2.80 -15.32 15.00
CA HIS A 3 -4.25 -15.06 15.07
C HIS A 3 -4.58 -13.64 15.58
N LYS A 4 -3.83 -12.63 15.14
CA LYS A 4 -4.12 -11.23 15.44
C LYS A 4 -4.15 -10.44 14.15
N GLY A 5 -5.10 -9.54 14.03
CA GLY A 5 -5.19 -8.63 12.91
C GLY A 5 -4.02 -7.66 12.87
N ALA A 6 -3.46 -7.46 11.70
CA ALA A 6 -2.44 -6.47 11.44
C ALA A 6 -2.95 -5.43 10.42
N THR A 7 -2.33 -4.27 10.43
CA THR A 7 -2.78 -3.11 9.64
C THR A 7 -1.76 -2.64 8.62
N ALA A 8 -0.51 -3.05 8.78
CA ALA A 8 0.56 -2.75 7.84
C ALA A 8 1.65 -3.82 7.91
N VAL A 9 2.35 -4.00 6.81
CA VAL A 9 3.50 -4.89 6.67
C VAL A 9 4.48 -4.30 5.66
N THR A 10 5.77 -4.55 5.87
CA THR A 10 6.84 -4.33 4.88
C THR A 10 7.91 -5.41 5.05
N ALA A 11 8.57 -5.78 3.97
CA ALA A 11 9.71 -6.69 4.04
C ALA A 11 10.89 -6.03 4.79
N SER A 12 11.66 -6.80 5.55
CA SER A 12 12.91 -6.36 6.16
C SER A 12 14.01 -6.24 5.09
N ALA A 13 14.96 -5.34 5.28
CA ALA A 13 16.11 -5.24 4.39
C ALA A 13 17.01 -6.49 4.42
N PHE A 14 16.96 -7.29 5.49
CA PHE A 14 17.78 -8.49 5.65
C PHE A 14 16.94 -9.77 5.48
N SER A 15 16.04 -10.04 6.42
CA SER A 15 15.15 -11.20 6.35
C SER A 15 13.87 -10.99 7.16
N GLY A 16 12.76 -11.52 6.67
CA GLY A 16 11.47 -11.47 7.34
C GLY A 16 10.72 -10.15 7.10
N TYR A 17 9.81 -9.84 8.01
CA TYR A 17 8.82 -8.78 7.81
C TYR A 17 8.60 -7.97 9.07
N PHE A 18 8.44 -6.65 8.92
CA PHE A 18 7.93 -5.77 9.97
C PHE A 18 6.42 -5.65 9.84
N VAL A 19 5.72 -5.90 10.94
CA VAL A 19 4.26 -5.98 10.96
C VAL A 19 3.71 -5.07 12.04
N ALA A 20 2.78 -4.18 11.69
CA ALA A 20 2.02 -3.39 12.65
C ALA A 20 0.79 -4.16 13.11
N VAL A 21 0.77 -4.55 14.37
CA VAL A 21 -0.37 -5.22 15.01
C VAL A 21 -1.19 -4.20 15.77
N GLN A 22 -2.49 -4.16 15.49
CA GLN A 22 -3.38 -3.15 16.05
C GLN A 22 -3.34 -3.13 17.58
N ARG A 23 -3.10 -1.93 18.17
CA ARG A 23 -3.00 -1.65 19.61
C ARG A 23 -1.88 -2.38 20.37
N GLU A 24 -1.02 -3.12 19.67
CA GLU A 24 0.10 -3.82 20.27
C GLU A 24 1.46 -3.24 19.88
N GLY A 25 1.58 -2.67 18.68
CA GLY A 25 2.79 -2.04 18.18
C GLY A 25 3.41 -2.76 17.01
N ILE A 26 4.73 -2.68 16.90
CA ILE A 26 5.50 -3.24 15.79
C ILE A 26 6.14 -4.55 16.21
N PHE A 27 6.01 -5.53 15.33
CA PHE A 27 6.60 -6.86 15.44
C PHE A 27 7.52 -7.10 14.25
N HIS A 28 8.51 -7.95 14.45
CA HIS A 28 9.26 -8.60 13.39
C HIS A 28 8.88 -10.07 13.34
N TYR A 29 8.68 -10.58 12.14
CA TYR A 29 8.48 -12.00 11.85
C TYR A 29 9.58 -12.50 10.94
N SER A 30 10.21 -13.61 11.27
CA SER A 30 11.08 -14.38 10.38
C SER A 30 10.86 -15.87 10.58
N LEU A 31 11.22 -16.69 9.60
CA LEU A 31 11.10 -18.15 9.71
C LEU A 31 11.94 -18.73 10.85
N GLU A 32 13.14 -18.16 11.06
CA GLU A 32 14.09 -18.67 12.06
C GLU A 32 13.70 -18.31 13.48
N GLN A 33 13.20 -17.08 13.70
CA GLN A 33 12.97 -16.53 15.04
C GLN A 33 11.48 -16.46 15.41
N GLY A 34 10.57 -16.68 14.42
CA GLY A 34 9.15 -16.47 14.63
C GLY A 34 8.81 -15.00 14.91
N TRP A 35 7.81 -14.79 15.74
CA TRP A 35 7.31 -13.46 16.08
C TRP A 35 8.07 -12.84 17.26
N ARG A 36 8.65 -11.65 17.03
CA ARG A 36 9.32 -10.86 18.05
C ARG A 36 8.72 -9.44 18.12
N LYS A 37 8.22 -9.03 19.28
CA LYS A 37 7.77 -7.65 19.50
C LYS A 37 8.97 -6.73 19.61
N LEU A 38 9.00 -5.67 18.79
CA LEU A 38 10.05 -4.67 18.76
C LEU A 38 9.68 -3.39 19.49
N PHE A 39 8.46 -2.90 19.28
CA PHE A 39 8.01 -1.62 19.79
C PHE A 39 6.56 -1.67 20.24
N ARG A 40 6.29 -1.23 21.47
CA ARG A 40 4.94 -1.16 22.02
C ARG A 40 4.30 0.18 21.67
N LEU A 41 3.15 0.13 20.99
CA LEU A 41 2.42 1.33 20.59
C LEU A 41 0.91 1.07 20.66
N LYS A 42 0.16 2.02 21.29
CA LYS A 42 -1.30 1.94 21.35
C LYS A 42 -1.98 2.53 20.10
N SER A 43 -1.35 3.51 19.46
CA SER A 43 -1.86 4.09 18.21
C SER A 43 -1.82 3.07 17.09
N LYS A 44 -2.85 3.08 16.24
CA LYS A 44 -2.89 2.22 15.06
C LYS A 44 -1.97 2.78 13.99
N ILE A 45 -1.04 1.96 13.51
CA ILE A 45 -0.19 2.26 12.36
C ILE A 45 -0.87 1.74 11.10
N HIS A 46 -1.02 2.59 10.09
CA HIS A 46 -1.69 2.27 8.83
C HIS A 46 -0.75 1.91 7.70
N CYS A 47 0.50 2.38 7.79
CA CYS A 47 1.54 2.07 6.81
C CYS A 47 2.89 1.95 7.50
N ILE A 48 3.67 0.95 7.09
CA ILE A 48 5.10 0.79 7.40
C ILE A 48 5.85 0.74 6.08
N SER A 49 6.96 1.45 5.96
CA SER A 49 7.75 1.47 4.73
C SER A 49 9.21 1.81 5.03
N TYR A 50 10.14 1.22 4.27
CA TYR A 50 11.51 1.70 4.21
C TYR A 50 11.61 2.90 3.28
N ILE A 51 12.31 3.94 3.74
CA ILE A 51 12.64 5.13 2.95
C ILE A 51 14.09 5.50 3.28
N GLY A 52 14.96 5.25 2.32
CA GLY A 52 16.40 5.35 2.54
C GLY A 52 16.85 4.41 3.66
N PRO A 53 17.63 4.91 4.64
CA PRO A 53 18.11 4.10 5.75
C PRO A 53 17.09 3.90 6.88
N TYR A 54 15.87 4.43 6.74
CA TYR A 54 14.91 4.46 7.82
C TYR A 54 13.69 3.57 7.55
N LEU A 55 13.28 2.83 8.56
CA LEU A 55 11.99 2.19 8.65
C LEU A 55 11.00 3.16 9.30
N PHE A 56 9.96 3.56 8.56
CA PHE A 56 8.90 4.45 9.01
C PHE A 56 7.63 3.69 9.34
N GLY A 57 6.87 4.20 10.33
CA GLY A 57 5.49 3.84 10.55
C GLY A 57 4.64 5.09 10.75
N VAL A 58 3.49 5.17 10.07
CA VAL A 58 2.56 6.30 10.17
C VAL A 58 1.14 5.82 10.47
N GLY A 59 0.35 6.64 11.19
CA GLY A 59 -0.95 6.19 11.60
C GLY A 59 -1.87 7.25 12.21
N GLU A 60 -2.65 6.81 13.18
CA GLU A 60 -3.64 7.64 13.87
C GLU A 60 -3.00 8.80 14.63
N LYS A 61 -3.78 9.89 14.80
CA LYS A 61 -3.39 11.08 15.58
C LYS A 61 -2.07 11.71 15.12
N GLY A 62 -1.80 11.66 13.82
CA GLY A 62 -0.56 12.18 13.25
C GLY A 62 0.70 11.45 13.70
N THR A 63 0.60 10.23 14.22
CA THR A 63 1.74 9.48 14.72
C THR A 63 2.75 9.18 13.61
N VAL A 64 4.02 9.47 13.87
CA VAL A 64 5.18 9.05 13.09
C VAL A 64 6.13 8.30 14.01
N ILE A 65 6.52 7.10 13.64
CA ILE A 65 7.62 6.35 14.27
C ILE A 65 8.70 6.10 13.23
N ARG A 66 9.96 6.13 13.64
CA ARG A 66 11.12 5.93 12.76
C ARG A 66 12.21 5.15 13.47
N SER A 67 12.82 4.22 12.75
CA SER A 67 13.99 3.44 13.19
C SER A 67 15.08 3.47 12.12
N SER A 68 16.33 3.58 12.52
CA SER A 68 17.51 3.49 11.63
C SER A 68 18.35 2.24 11.87
N ASP A 69 17.88 1.31 12.71
CA ASP A 69 18.63 0.15 13.19
C ASP A 69 17.80 -1.14 13.17
N GLU A 70 16.97 -1.30 12.13
CA GLU A 70 16.10 -2.48 11.95
C GLU A 70 15.14 -2.69 13.14
N GLY A 71 14.56 -1.61 13.63
CA GLY A 71 13.57 -1.66 14.69
C GLY A 71 14.10 -1.97 16.09
N LYS A 72 15.42 -1.91 16.32
CA LYS A 72 16.00 -2.07 17.66
C LYS A 72 15.68 -0.87 18.53
N THR A 73 15.79 0.34 17.96
CA THR A 73 15.38 1.59 18.62
C THR A 73 14.42 2.39 17.74
N TRP A 74 13.56 3.16 18.37
CA TRP A 74 12.53 3.95 17.70
C TRP A 74 12.51 5.38 18.22
N THR A 75 12.42 6.34 17.30
CA THR A 75 12.04 7.71 17.61
C THR A 75 10.55 7.89 17.27
N MET A 76 9.87 8.71 18.06
CA MET A 76 8.46 9.03 17.83
C MET A 76 8.29 10.53 17.69
N SER A 77 7.60 10.95 16.66
CA SER A 77 7.20 12.34 16.41
C SER A 77 5.75 12.40 15.91
N SER A 78 5.30 13.57 15.53
CA SER A 78 3.97 13.76 14.98
C SER A 78 4.01 14.67 13.76
N PHE A 79 3.08 14.46 12.84
CA PHE A 79 2.80 15.44 11.78
C PHE A 79 2.26 16.76 12.39
N PRO A 80 2.32 17.88 11.65
CA PRO A 80 1.83 19.17 12.11
C PRO A 80 0.34 19.19 12.50
N THR A 81 -0.40 18.14 12.17
CA THR A 81 -1.82 17.97 12.51
C THR A 81 -2.07 16.65 13.22
N ASN A 82 -3.11 16.57 14.03
CA ASN A 82 -3.58 15.32 14.66
C ASN A 82 -4.40 14.42 13.70
N ALA A 83 -4.35 14.68 12.39
CA ALA A 83 -5.08 13.89 11.41
C ALA A 83 -4.47 12.49 11.28
N THR A 84 -5.31 11.52 10.95
CA THR A 84 -4.83 10.17 10.58
C THR A 84 -4.06 10.23 9.28
N VAL A 85 -2.89 9.60 9.26
CA VAL A 85 -2.03 9.44 8.08
C VAL A 85 -2.09 8.00 7.61
N TRP A 86 -2.35 7.80 6.33
CA TRP A 86 -2.73 6.50 5.77
C TRP A 86 -1.63 5.80 5.01
N ALA A 87 -0.74 6.55 4.36
CA ALA A 87 0.42 6.01 3.67
C ALA A 87 1.60 6.98 3.71
N ILE A 88 2.79 6.42 3.52
CA ILE A 88 4.06 7.13 3.42
C ILE A 88 4.89 6.51 2.29
N THR A 89 5.57 7.35 1.53
CA THR A 89 6.50 6.98 0.47
C THR A 89 7.65 7.96 0.43
N GLY A 90 8.75 7.64 -0.21
CA GLY A 90 9.89 8.56 -0.30
C GLY A 90 11.04 8.02 -1.15
N ARG A 91 12.13 8.77 -1.15
CA ARG A 91 13.37 8.46 -1.87
C ARG A 91 14.55 8.39 -0.91
N ASN A 92 15.66 7.84 -1.41
CA ASN A 92 16.89 7.69 -0.62
C ASN A 92 17.66 9.01 -0.37
N ASP A 93 17.21 10.13 -0.95
CA ASP A 93 17.81 11.45 -0.79
C ASP A 93 17.22 12.27 0.38
N GLY A 94 16.31 11.70 1.15
CA GLY A 94 15.67 12.36 2.29
C GLY A 94 14.26 12.88 1.99
N PHE A 95 13.84 12.86 0.73
CA PHE A 95 12.52 13.29 0.34
C PHE A 95 11.46 12.26 0.74
N VAL A 96 10.49 12.69 1.53
CA VAL A 96 9.42 11.83 2.07
C VAL A 96 8.08 12.49 1.90
N CYS A 97 7.08 11.73 1.46
CA CYS A 97 5.69 12.15 1.35
C CYS A 97 4.78 11.22 2.14
N ALA A 98 3.83 11.80 2.86
CA ALA A 98 2.76 11.06 3.52
C ALA A 98 1.43 11.75 3.30
N HIS A 99 0.30 11.04 3.38
CA HIS A 99 -0.99 11.71 3.15
C HIS A 99 -1.99 11.53 4.30
N GLY A 100 -2.70 12.61 4.60
CA GLY A 100 -3.95 12.63 5.32
C GLY A 100 -5.15 12.48 4.37
N LYS A 101 -6.30 12.99 4.78
CA LYS A 101 -7.53 12.91 3.98
C LYS A 101 -7.49 13.79 2.72
N HIS A 102 -7.04 15.06 2.85
CA HIS A 102 -7.04 16.05 1.78
C HIS A 102 -5.71 16.80 1.67
N CYS A 103 -4.67 16.34 2.36
CA CYS A 103 -3.37 16.97 2.36
C CYS A 103 -2.24 15.95 2.25
N ILE A 104 -1.11 16.43 1.83
CA ILE A 104 0.15 15.70 1.78
C ILE A 104 1.13 16.40 2.72
N TYR A 105 1.80 15.62 3.54
CA TYR A 105 2.93 16.05 4.35
C TYR A 105 4.20 15.75 3.56
N VAL A 106 5.07 16.74 3.43
CA VAL A 106 6.31 16.63 2.66
C VAL A 106 7.49 16.98 3.54
N SER A 107 8.52 16.19 3.48
CA SER A 107 9.79 16.35 4.19
C SER A 107 10.93 16.22 3.18
N ASP A 108 12.00 16.99 3.39
CA ASP A 108 13.26 16.89 2.62
C ASP A 108 14.43 16.41 3.51
N ASP A 109 14.13 15.97 4.75
CA ASP A 109 15.11 15.63 5.80
C ASP A 109 14.75 14.31 6.52
N PHE A 110 14.24 13.32 5.78
CA PHE A 110 13.78 12.03 6.34
C PHE A 110 12.78 12.17 7.49
N GLY A 111 11.83 13.12 7.39
CA GLY A 111 10.74 13.27 8.35
C GLY A 111 11.15 13.92 9.67
N VAL A 112 12.25 14.66 9.73
CA VAL A 112 12.60 15.52 10.88
C VAL A 112 11.71 16.74 10.91
N SER A 113 11.47 17.37 9.76
CA SER A 113 10.53 18.46 9.59
C SER A 113 9.51 18.17 8.49
N TRP A 114 8.34 18.80 8.60
CA TRP A 114 7.22 18.56 7.68
C TRP A 114 6.58 19.87 7.24
N ARG A 115 6.36 20.03 5.94
CA ARG A 115 5.46 21.03 5.37
C ARG A 115 4.19 20.38 4.87
N VAL A 116 3.12 21.17 4.74
CA VAL A 116 1.81 20.68 4.27
C VAL A 116 1.55 21.20 2.87
N ALA A 117 1.23 20.31 1.94
CA ALA A 117 0.72 20.61 0.62
C ALA A 117 -0.75 20.19 0.50
N LYS A 118 -1.55 20.95 -0.25
CA LYS A 118 -2.97 20.68 -0.48
C LYS A 118 -3.24 20.62 -1.99
N PRO A 119 -2.93 19.51 -2.67
CA PRO A 119 -2.97 19.41 -4.13
C PRO A 119 -4.32 19.77 -4.77
N PHE A 120 -5.41 19.64 -4.03
CA PHE A 120 -6.77 19.88 -4.49
C PHE A 120 -7.44 21.08 -3.80
N ALA A 121 -6.64 22.06 -3.30
CA ALA A 121 -7.18 23.20 -2.54
C ALA A 121 -8.17 24.06 -3.35
N ASP A 122 -7.94 24.18 -4.66
CA ASP A 122 -8.76 25.00 -5.55
C ASP A 122 -10.00 24.29 -6.10
N PHE A 123 -10.24 23.04 -5.67
CA PHE A 123 -11.41 22.27 -6.10
C PHE A 123 -12.58 22.51 -5.14
N ASP A 124 -13.75 22.88 -5.65
CA ASP A 124 -14.95 23.13 -4.84
C ASP A 124 -15.32 21.95 -3.92
N ASN A 125 -15.10 20.73 -4.41
CA ASN A 125 -15.31 19.51 -3.65
C ASN A 125 -14.08 18.60 -3.83
N PRO A 126 -13.02 18.78 -3.01
CA PRO A 126 -11.77 18.07 -3.21
C PRO A 126 -11.90 16.56 -2.94
N PRO A 127 -11.33 15.71 -3.81
CA PRO A 127 -11.38 14.27 -3.62
C PRO A 127 -10.55 13.87 -2.39
N VAL A 128 -10.96 12.79 -1.74
CA VAL A 128 -10.20 12.18 -0.65
C VAL A 128 -9.01 11.42 -1.22
N ILE A 129 -7.80 11.73 -0.75
CA ILE A 129 -6.58 10.99 -1.09
C ILE A 129 -6.63 9.60 -0.48
N ARG A 130 -6.31 8.59 -1.26
CA ARG A 130 -6.37 7.19 -0.85
C ARG A 130 -5.03 6.46 -0.92
N SER A 131 -4.20 6.79 -1.89
CA SER A 131 -2.89 6.17 -2.09
C SER A 131 -1.89 7.15 -2.70
N LEU A 132 -0.61 6.87 -2.49
CA LEU A 132 0.51 7.62 -3.07
C LEU A 132 1.50 6.65 -3.71
N CYS A 133 2.07 7.08 -4.84
CA CYS A 133 3.22 6.44 -5.46
C CYS A 133 4.18 7.51 -5.97
N LEU A 134 5.41 7.52 -5.45
CA LEU A 134 6.44 8.49 -5.85
C LEU A 134 7.36 7.84 -6.87
N HIS A 135 7.47 8.44 -8.05
CA HIS A 135 8.34 7.96 -9.12
C HIS A 135 8.83 9.10 -10.00
N GLY A 136 10.11 9.08 -10.39
CA GLY A 136 10.70 10.03 -11.35
C GLY A 136 10.58 11.51 -10.99
N GLY A 137 10.43 11.84 -9.69
CA GLY A 137 10.22 13.21 -9.22
C GLY A 137 8.75 13.68 -9.24
N SER A 138 7.83 12.85 -9.74
CA SER A 138 6.38 13.06 -9.70
C SER A 138 5.74 12.23 -8.60
N LEU A 139 4.73 12.80 -7.95
CA LEU A 139 3.89 12.08 -6.99
C LEU A 139 2.57 11.73 -7.63
N PHE A 140 2.33 10.43 -7.85
CA PHE A 140 1.01 9.94 -8.24
C PHE A 140 0.11 9.86 -7.02
N ILE A 141 -1.10 10.43 -7.12
CA ILE A 141 -2.10 10.50 -6.07
C ILE A 141 -3.33 9.73 -6.52
N GLY A 142 -3.64 8.64 -5.86
CA GLY A 142 -4.89 7.91 -6.04
C GLY A 142 -5.97 8.46 -5.12
N THR A 143 -7.20 8.55 -5.61
CA THR A 143 -8.33 9.11 -4.88
C THR A 143 -9.39 8.08 -4.53
N GLN A 144 -10.27 8.43 -3.60
CA GLN A 144 -11.54 7.75 -3.39
C GLN A 144 -12.45 7.94 -4.61
N ILE A 145 -13.51 7.14 -4.67
CA ILE A 145 -14.62 7.35 -5.63
C ILE A 145 -15.12 8.79 -5.49
N HIS A 146 -15.14 9.50 -6.61
CA HIS A 146 -15.57 10.88 -6.65
C HIS A 146 -16.18 11.20 -8.03
N GLU A 147 -17.35 11.81 -8.06
CA GLU A 147 -18.13 12.05 -9.27
C GLU A 147 -17.38 12.85 -10.35
N TYR A 148 -16.59 13.86 -9.92
CA TYR A 148 -15.90 14.76 -10.87
C TYR A 148 -14.38 14.58 -10.88
N PHE A 149 -13.79 14.24 -9.74
CA PHE A 149 -12.33 14.29 -9.52
C PHE A 149 -11.74 12.96 -9.09
N GLY A 150 -12.50 11.86 -9.27
CA GLY A 150 -12.02 10.52 -8.99
C GLY A 150 -10.95 10.06 -9.98
N GLY A 151 -9.96 9.28 -9.52
CA GLY A 151 -8.95 8.69 -10.37
C GLY A 151 -7.52 8.79 -9.85
N ILE A 152 -6.59 8.94 -10.79
CA ILE A 152 -5.16 9.07 -10.52
C ILE A 152 -4.70 10.43 -11.04
N TRP A 153 -3.98 11.16 -10.19
CA TRP A 153 -3.43 12.49 -10.46
C TRP A 153 -1.92 12.48 -10.31
N ALA A 154 -1.21 13.28 -11.09
CA ALA A 154 0.20 13.57 -10.89
C ALA A 154 0.34 14.96 -10.27
N TYR A 155 1.10 15.06 -9.18
CA TYR A 155 1.40 16.31 -8.49
C TYR A 155 2.85 16.72 -8.75
N ASP A 156 3.03 17.93 -9.27
CA ASP A 156 4.33 18.57 -9.48
C ASP A 156 4.66 19.48 -8.29
N PHE A 157 5.64 19.08 -7.47
CA PHE A 157 6.06 19.84 -6.29
C PHE A 157 6.71 21.18 -6.60
N LYS A 158 7.25 21.36 -7.81
CA LYS A 158 7.94 22.62 -8.19
C LYS A 158 6.93 23.68 -8.62
N ARG A 159 5.87 23.25 -9.29
CA ARG A 159 4.82 24.13 -9.83
C ARG A 159 3.63 24.25 -8.90
N ASP A 160 3.54 23.39 -7.89
CA ASP A 160 2.37 23.23 -7.00
C ASP A 160 1.07 23.01 -7.79
N THR A 161 1.12 22.13 -8.79
CA THR A 161 -0.01 21.84 -9.68
C THR A 161 -0.32 20.37 -9.75
N VAL A 162 -1.59 20.03 -10.01
CA VAL A 162 -2.04 18.66 -10.29
C VAL A 162 -2.50 18.52 -11.74
N GLN A 163 -2.23 17.36 -12.31
CA GLN A 163 -2.70 16.95 -13.64
C GLN A 163 -3.38 15.58 -13.54
N ILE A 164 -4.50 15.44 -14.27
CA ILE A 164 -5.17 14.14 -14.33
C ILE A 164 -4.35 13.16 -15.17
N VAL A 165 -4.03 12.01 -14.60
CA VAL A 165 -3.36 10.89 -15.29
C VAL A 165 -4.42 9.91 -15.79
N LYS A 166 -5.39 9.59 -14.94
CA LYS A 166 -6.50 8.70 -15.27
C LYS A 166 -7.76 9.17 -14.55
N LYS A 167 -8.80 9.49 -15.31
CA LYS A 167 -10.13 9.74 -14.75
C LYS A 167 -10.83 8.41 -14.41
N GLU A 168 -11.35 8.28 -13.19
CA GLU A 168 -12.06 7.10 -12.74
C GLU A 168 -13.10 7.48 -11.68
N GLU A 169 -14.35 7.49 -12.06
CA GLU A 169 -15.46 7.97 -11.21
C GLU A 169 -16.09 6.86 -10.37
N SER A 170 -15.94 5.60 -10.79
CA SER A 170 -16.65 4.45 -10.20
C SER A 170 -15.78 3.57 -9.32
N ARG A 171 -14.46 3.80 -9.29
CA ARG A 171 -13.49 3.04 -8.51
C ARG A 171 -12.57 3.95 -7.72
N MET A 172 -12.26 3.57 -6.49
CA MET A 172 -11.16 4.17 -5.73
C MET A 172 -9.82 3.55 -6.14
N THR A 173 -8.76 4.33 -6.09
CA THR A 173 -7.39 3.85 -6.27
C THR A 173 -6.80 3.48 -4.91
N ALA A 174 -6.89 2.21 -4.52
CA ALA A 174 -6.59 1.75 -3.16
C ALA A 174 -5.08 1.68 -2.88
N SER A 175 -4.29 1.25 -3.85
CA SER A 175 -2.83 1.14 -3.78
C SER A 175 -2.23 1.24 -5.18
N MET A 176 -0.98 1.71 -5.29
CA MET A 176 -0.27 1.87 -6.57
C MET A 176 1.21 1.61 -6.39
N LEU A 177 1.83 1.10 -7.45
CA LEU A 177 3.28 1.04 -7.62
C LEU A 177 3.68 1.33 -9.08
N VAL A 178 4.94 1.62 -9.32
CA VAL A 178 5.50 1.64 -10.68
C VAL A 178 6.34 0.39 -10.87
N PHE A 179 6.02 -0.36 -11.92
CA PHE A 179 6.70 -1.58 -12.34
C PHE A 179 7.54 -1.30 -13.59
N ASN A 180 8.76 -1.84 -13.63
CA ASN A 180 9.70 -1.68 -14.75
C ASN A 180 9.79 -0.23 -15.25
N GLU A 181 9.95 0.71 -14.29
CA GLU A 181 10.15 2.16 -14.51
C GLU A 181 8.99 2.91 -15.19
N ASN A 182 8.19 2.25 -16.01
CA ASN A 182 7.22 2.93 -16.88
C ASN A 182 5.77 2.48 -16.70
N TRP A 183 5.51 1.42 -15.95
CA TRP A 183 4.16 0.88 -15.81
C TRP A 183 3.58 1.20 -14.44
N LEU A 184 2.68 2.18 -14.37
CA LEU A 184 1.89 2.45 -13.17
C LEU A 184 0.81 1.38 -13.03
N VAL A 185 0.92 0.56 -11.99
CA VAL A 185 -0.01 -0.52 -11.67
C VAL A 185 -0.83 -0.11 -10.46
N ALA A 186 -2.15 -0.13 -10.57
CA ALA A 186 -3.07 0.34 -9.55
C ALA A 186 -4.11 -0.73 -9.17
N ALA A 187 -4.19 -1.03 -7.89
CA ALA A 187 -5.26 -1.82 -7.30
C ALA A 187 -6.51 -0.93 -7.11
N MET A 188 -7.59 -1.27 -7.80
CA MET A 188 -8.81 -0.46 -7.85
C MET A 188 -9.95 -1.15 -7.11
N GLY A 189 -10.59 -0.43 -6.19
CA GLY A 189 -11.76 -0.90 -5.46
C GLY A 189 -13.05 -0.21 -5.90
N SER A 190 -14.16 -0.91 -5.89
CA SER A 190 -15.46 -0.38 -6.32
C SER A 190 -16.50 -0.42 -5.19
N VAL A 191 -17.67 0.12 -5.44
CA VAL A 191 -18.83 0.01 -4.57
C VAL A 191 -19.51 -1.36 -4.72
N LYS A 192 -20.32 -1.73 -3.74
CA LYS A 192 -21.10 -2.98 -3.76
C LYS A 192 -21.88 -3.13 -5.08
N GLY A 193 -21.79 -4.32 -5.67
CA GLY A 193 -22.45 -4.66 -6.93
C GLY A 193 -21.70 -4.22 -8.20
N LYS A 194 -20.55 -3.55 -8.07
CA LYS A 194 -19.61 -3.28 -9.15
C LYS A 194 -18.31 -4.06 -8.91
N HIS A 195 -17.41 -4.02 -9.88
CA HIS A 195 -16.18 -4.83 -9.81
C HIS A 195 -14.94 -3.95 -9.74
N GLY A 196 -14.05 -4.33 -8.84
CA GLY A 196 -12.69 -3.83 -8.80
C GLY A 196 -11.87 -4.31 -10.00
N ALA A 197 -10.69 -3.76 -10.18
CA ALA A 197 -9.78 -4.13 -11.24
C ALA A 197 -8.33 -3.80 -10.85
N VAL A 198 -7.39 -4.41 -11.53
CA VAL A 198 -5.99 -3.94 -11.57
C VAL A 198 -5.83 -3.18 -12.88
N THR A 199 -5.55 -1.89 -12.79
CA THR A 199 -5.30 -1.04 -13.96
C THR A 199 -3.80 -0.88 -14.15
N VAL A 200 -3.35 -1.03 -15.38
CA VAL A 200 -1.96 -0.90 -15.78
C VAL A 200 -1.86 0.17 -16.85
N ARG A 201 -1.06 1.20 -16.61
CA ARG A 201 -0.88 2.33 -17.53
C ARG A 201 0.60 2.61 -17.74
N ASN A 202 1.02 2.71 -18.98
CA ASN A 202 2.35 3.19 -19.33
C ASN A 202 2.39 4.72 -19.16
N ILE A 203 3.28 5.22 -18.29
CA ILE A 203 3.38 6.66 -17.97
C ILE A 203 4.03 7.50 -19.06
N LEU A 204 4.66 6.85 -20.07
CA LEU A 204 5.30 7.53 -21.18
C LEU A 204 4.43 7.56 -22.45
N THR A 205 3.72 6.46 -22.73
CA THR A 205 2.97 6.28 -23.98
C THR A 205 1.46 6.42 -23.81
N ASP A 206 0.99 6.52 -22.58
CA ASP A 206 -0.43 6.53 -22.21
C ASP A 206 -1.17 5.21 -22.55
N GLU A 207 -0.48 4.17 -23.01
CA GLU A 207 -1.07 2.86 -23.20
C GLU A 207 -1.67 2.36 -21.88
N GLU A 208 -2.90 1.88 -21.94
CA GLU A 208 -3.60 1.43 -20.74
C GLU A 208 -4.38 0.12 -21.01
N PHE A 209 -4.35 -0.77 -20.02
CA PHE A 209 -5.23 -1.94 -19.99
C PHE A 209 -5.69 -2.24 -18.56
N THR A 210 -6.72 -3.04 -18.45
CA THR A 210 -7.33 -3.40 -17.17
C THR A 210 -7.40 -4.92 -17.05
N ILE A 211 -6.93 -5.44 -15.94
CA ILE A 211 -7.00 -6.86 -15.59
C ILE A 211 -8.13 -7.04 -14.59
N GLN A 212 -9.06 -7.93 -14.88
CA GLN A 212 -10.11 -8.38 -13.96
C GLN A 212 -9.89 -9.85 -13.61
N SER A 213 -10.36 -10.25 -12.44
CA SER A 213 -10.35 -11.67 -12.09
C SER A 213 -11.16 -12.49 -13.09
N SER A 214 -10.61 -13.61 -13.55
CA SER A 214 -11.27 -14.59 -14.41
C SER A 214 -12.26 -15.49 -13.64
N MET A 215 -12.35 -15.33 -12.32
CA MET A 215 -13.27 -16.11 -11.48
C MET A 215 -14.72 -15.80 -11.82
N ILE A 216 -15.60 -16.77 -11.65
CA ILE A 216 -17.07 -16.64 -11.90
C ILE A 216 -17.64 -15.48 -11.08
N ARG A 217 -17.12 -15.25 -9.86
CA ARG A 217 -17.42 -14.06 -9.05
C ARG A 217 -16.26 -13.11 -9.16
N LYS A 218 -16.50 -11.94 -9.72
CA LYS A 218 -15.52 -10.86 -9.81
C LYS A 218 -15.36 -10.19 -8.45
N GLU A 219 -14.12 -9.84 -8.14
CA GLU A 219 -13.79 -9.14 -6.89
C GLU A 219 -14.42 -7.75 -6.85
N GLU A 220 -15.02 -7.38 -5.71
CA GLU A 220 -15.55 -6.03 -5.52
C GLU A 220 -14.44 -4.99 -5.41
N SER A 221 -13.37 -5.32 -4.67
CA SER A 221 -12.26 -4.39 -4.47
C SER A 221 -10.94 -5.11 -4.34
N PHE A 222 -9.92 -4.57 -5.01
CA PHE A 222 -8.53 -4.84 -4.72
C PHE A 222 -8.02 -3.78 -3.73
N LEU A 223 -7.29 -4.19 -2.70
CA LEU A 223 -6.93 -3.34 -1.58
C LEU A 223 -5.47 -2.92 -1.56
N ASP A 224 -4.57 -3.82 -1.89
CA ASP A 224 -3.15 -3.55 -1.84
C ASP A 224 -2.39 -4.30 -2.93
N ILE A 225 -1.22 -3.77 -3.26
CA ILE A 225 -0.33 -4.31 -4.29
C ILE A 225 1.11 -4.20 -3.81
N SER A 226 1.89 -5.25 -4.03
CA SER A 226 3.32 -5.30 -3.71
C SER A 226 4.06 -5.96 -4.86
N GLU A 227 5.28 -5.51 -5.10
CA GLU A 227 6.19 -6.06 -6.11
C GLU A 227 7.56 -6.27 -5.49
N ASP A 228 8.20 -7.38 -5.82
CA ASP A 228 9.60 -7.66 -5.55
C ASP A 228 10.11 -8.69 -6.58
N ASP A 229 11.28 -8.41 -7.17
CA ASP A 229 11.94 -9.26 -8.16
C ASP A 229 11.03 -9.66 -9.35
N GLY A 230 10.23 -8.70 -9.83
CA GLY A 230 9.32 -8.89 -10.96
C GLY A 230 8.01 -9.61 -10.64
N ILE A 231 7.79 -10.02 -9.40
CA ILE A 231 6.59 -10.71 -8.96
C ILE A 231 5.63 -9.72 -8.29
N ILE A 232 4.44 -9.59 -8.85
CA ILE A 232 3.41 -8.68 -8.33
C ILE A 232 2.32 -9.50 -7.65
N TYR A 233 2.04 -9.18 -6.36
CA TYR A 233 0.91 -9.71 -5.62
C TYR A 233 -0.15 -8.65 -5.37
N VAL A 234 -1.43 -9.05 -5.42
CA VAL A 234 -2.59 -8.18 -5.20
C VAL A 234 -3.54 -8.86 -4.23
N THR A 235 -4.03 -8.10 -3.26
CA THR A 235 -5.01 -8.58 -2.26
C THR A 235 -6.39 -7.96 -2.47
N THR A 236 -7.43 -8.63 -1.94
CA THR A 236 -8.83 -8.20 -2.11
C THR A 236 -9.53 -7.93 -0.79
N THR A 237 -10.74 -7.36 -0.86
CA THR A 237 -11.71 -7.39 0.23
C THR A 237 -12.19 -8.82 0.45
N GLN A 238 -12.69 -9.09 1.67
CA GLN A 238 -13.36 -10.36 1.95
C GLN A 238 -14.64 -10.51 1.13
N ASP A 239 -14.90 -11.73 0.70
CA ASP A 239 -16.14 -12.15 0.08
C ASP A 239 -17.26 -12.42 1.12
N GLU A 240 -18.40 -12.91 0.67
CA GLU A 240 -19.54 -13.27 1.51
C GLU A 240 -19.24 -14.38 2.52
N ASN A 241 -18.21 -15.21 2.27
CA ASN A 241 -17.76 -16.28 3.17
C ASN A 241 -16.73 -15.76 4.20
N GLY A 242 -16.35 -14.49 4.12
CA GLY A 242 -15.41 -13.85 5.02
C GLY A 242 -13.95 -14.11 4.67
N TYR A 243 -13.63 -14.46 3.42
CA TYR A 243 -12.26 -14.68 2.94
C TYR A 243 -11.93 -13.70 1.81
N SER A 244 -10.73 -13.13 1.86
CA SER A 244 -10.13 -12.42 0.74
C SER A 244 -9.19 -13.32 -0.04
N ARG A 245 -9.01 -12.99 -1.31
CA ARG A 245 -8.12 -13.69 -2.22
C ARG A 245 -6.84 -12.91 -2.42
N ILE A 246 -5.79 -13.66 -2.70
CA ILE A 246 -4.48 -13.16 -3.05
C ILE A 246 -4.20 -13.66 -4.47
N TYR A 247 -3.84 -12.75 -5.35
CA TYR A 247 -3.52 -13.06 -6.73
C TYR A 247 -2.08 -12.68 -7.04
N GLN A 248 -1.43 -13.42 -7.91
CA GLN A 248 -0.27 -13.01 -8.65
C GLN A 248 -0.74 -12.36 -9.95
N ALA A 249 -0.30 -11.12 -10.21
CA ALA A 249 -0.62 -10.43 -11.44
C ALA A 249 0.46 -10.71 -12.50
N ASP A 250 0.02 -11.21 -13.64
CA ASP A 250 0.81 -11.41 -14.84
C ASP A 250 0.45 -10.31 -15.84
N LEU A 251 1.34 -9.32 -15.99
CA LEU A 251 1.06 -8.17 -16.84
C LEU A 251 1.16 -8.50 -18.33
N GLU A 252 2.02 -9.44 -18.73
CA GLU A 252 2.15 -9.87 -20.13
C GLU A 252 0.92 -10.66 -20.58
N ALA A 253 0.53 -11.65 -19.77
CA ALA A 253 -0.68 -12.43 -20.03
C ALA A 253 -1.98 -11.64 -19.75
N ARG A 254 -1.89 -10.45 -19.14
CA ARG A 254 -3.02 -9.63 -18.69
C ARG A 254 -3.99 -10.43 -17.82
N ALA A 255 -3.45 -11.20 -16.88
CA ALA A 255 -4.22 -12.14 -16.07
C ALA A 255 -3.89 -12.03 -14.58
N LEU A 256 -4.87 -12.36 -13.73
CA LEU A 256 -4.69 -12.59 -12.31
C LEU A 256 -4.75 -14.10 -12.06
N LYS A 257 -3.63 -14.66 -11.60
CA LYS A 257 -3.54 -16.07 -11.19
C LYS A 257 -3.84 -16.16 -9.70
N TRP A 258 -4.82 -16.99 -9.34
CA TRP A 258 -5.10 -17.24 -7.92
C TRP A 258 -3.86 -17.83 -7.25
N PHE A 259 -3.51 -17.27 -6.09
CA PHE A 259 -2.34 -17.69 -5.33
C PHE A 259 -2.75 -18.31 -3.99
N ASP A 260 -3.57 -17.60 -3.18
CA ASP A 260 -3.98 -18.07 -1.87
C ASP A 260 -5.21 -17.28 -1.34
N THR A 261 -5.65 -17.62 -0.13
CA THR A 261 -6.72 -16.92 0.60
C THR A 261 -6.31 -16.60 2.02
N ILE A 262 -6.92 -15.53 2.58
CA ILE A 262 -6.78 -15.15 3.99
C ILE A 262 -8.15 -14.84 4.58
N LYS A 263 -8.35 -15.13 5.86
CA LYS A 263 -9.60 -14.81 6.57
C LYS A 263 -9.71 -13.31 6.84
N GLY A 264 -10.84 -12.72 6.47
CA GLY A 264 -11.09 -11.28 6.56
C GLY A 264 -10.53 -10.53 5.36
N HIS A 265 -10.40 -9.21 5.48
CA HIS A 265 -9.76 -8.37 4.46
C HIS A 265 -8.25 -8.56 4.45
N GLY A 266 -7.64 -8.70 3.28
CA GLY A 266 -6.20 -8.62 3.07
C GLY A 266 -5.74 -7.17 2.99
N TRP A 267 -5.49 -6.52 4.13
CA TRP A 267 -5.23 -5.08 4.19
C TRP A 267 -3.96 -4.63 3.51
N ARG A 268 -2.87 -5.39 3.73
CA ARG A 268 -1.55 -5.06 3.20
C ARG A 268 -0.79 -6.33 2.85
N VAL A 269 0.03 -6.22 1.82
CA VAL A 269 0.89 -7.29 1.35
C VAL A 269 2.32 -6.81 1.21
N ALA A 270 3.25 -7.69 1.51
CA ALA A 270 4.67 -7.52 1.21
C ALA A 270 5.23 -8.85 0.70
N ASN A 271 6.07 -8.80 -0.30
CA ASN A 271 6.84 -9.94 -0.75
C ASN A 271 8.34 -9.66 -0.63
N GLN A 272 9.12 -10.71 -0.48
CA GLN A 272 10.56 -10.68 -0.47
C GLN A 272 11.03 -11.91 -1.24
N LYS A 273 11.50 -11.70 -2.46
CA LYS A 273 11.71 -12.75 -3.45
C LYS A 273 10.40 -13.54 -3.65
N GLU A 274 10.48 -14.85 -3.52
CA GLU A 274 9.31 -15.73 -3.66
C GLU A 274 8.42 -15.77 -2.40
N ASN A 275 8.91 -15.29 -1.25
CA ASN A 275 8.17 -15.31 0.01
C ASN A 275 7.13 -14.20 0.04
N PHE A 276 5.98 -14.51 0.60
CA PHE A 276 4.84 -13.62 0.67
C PHE A 276 4.33 -13.49 2.10
N PHE A 277 3.97 -12.27 2.49
CA PHE A 277 3.32 -11.99 3.77
C PHE A 277 2.09 -11.10 3.57
N CYS A 278 0.95 -11.53 4.08
CA CYS A 278 -0.27 -10.73 4.11
C CYS A 278 -0.67 -10.36 5.54
N ALA A 279 -0.84 -9.07 5.77
CA ALA A 279 -1.42 -8.51 6.98
C ALA A 279 -2.93 -8.37 6.79
N GLY A 280 -3.71 -9.19 7.47
CA GLY A 280 -5.17 -9.24 7.34
C GLY A 280 -5.91 -8.76 8.58
N LEU A 281 -7.24 -8.65 8.45
CA LEU A 281 -8.11 -8.12 9.52
C LEU A 281 -8.11 -8.99 10.77
N TYR A 282 -8.05 -10.30 10.63
CA TYR A 282 -8.16 -11.26 11.73
C TYR A 282 -6.92 -12.10 11.95
N GLU A 283 -6.07 -12.21 10.93
CA GLU A 283 -4.87 -13.03 10.96
C GLU A 283 -3.76 -12.43 10.08
N CYS A 284 -2.54 -12.90 10.30
CA CYS A 284 -1.43 -12.68 9.41
C CYS A 284 -1.04 -14.00 8.75
N LYS A 285 -0.74 -13.98 7.47
CA LYS A 285 -0.39 -15.18 6.71
C LYS A 285 0.95 -15.00 6.02
N PHE A 286 1.86 -15.93 6.30
CA PHE A 286 3.11 -16.09 5.58
C PHE A 286 3.03 -17.33 4.69
N VAL A 287 3.47 -17.23 3.45
CA VAL A 287 3.46 -18.33 2.47
C VAL A 287 4.80 -18.41 1.77
N GLN A 288 5.31 -19.63 1.63
CA GLN A 288 6.44 -19.97 0.78
C GLN A 288 5.92 -20.72 -0.46
N PRO A 289 6.37 -20.38 -1.68
CA PRO A 289 5.89 -21.01 -2.92
C PRO A 289 6.08 -22.52 -2.98
N TYR A 290 7.09 -23.04 -2.31
CA TYR A 290 7.40 -24.47 -2.32
C TYR A 290 6.38 -25.36 -1.60
N GLU A 291 5.53 -24.78 -0.73
CA GLU A 291 4.46 -25.54 -0.06
C GLU A 291 3.24 -25.76 -0.96
N VAL A 292 3.05 -24.93 -1.99
CA VAL A 292 1.89 -25.01 -2.90
C VAL A 292 2.04 -26.17 -3.90
N SER A 293 3.26 -26.51 -4.28
CA SER A 293 3.52 -27.62 -5.23
C SER A 293 3.27 -29.03 -4.66
N ALA A 294 3.19 -29.17 -3.35
CA ALA A 294 2.98 -30.48 -2.68
C ALA A 294 1.51 -30.86 -2.48
N MET A 295 0.58 -29.93 -2.76
CA MET A 295 -0.87 -30.17 -2.57
C MET A 295 -1.64 -30.46 -3.88
N ILE A 296 -0.95 -30.52 -5.02
CA ILE A 296 -1.57 -30.88 -6.30
C ILE A 296 -1.04 -32.27 -6.74
N HIS A 297 -1.38 -33.29 -5.98
CA HIS A 297 -1.30 -34.69 -6.40
C HIS A 297 -2.51 -35.46 -5.89
#